data_5eb72ef417a804ba12f169f8a20e2981
#
_entry.id   5eb72ef417a804ba12f169f8a20e2981
#
_cell.length_a   1.000
_cell.length_b   1.000
_cell.length_c   1.000
_cell.angle_alpha   90.00
_cell.angle_beta   90.00
_cell.angle_gamma   90.00
#
_symmetry.space_group_name_H-M   'P 1'
#
loop_
_entity.id
_entity.type
_entity.pdbx_description
1 polymer ?
#
loop_
_entity_poly.entity_id
_entity_poly.type
_entity_poly.pdbx_seq_one_letter_code
_entity_poly.pdbx_strand_id
1 'polypeptide(L)'
;IQQATQLSEAHPNQLFIVCNQKQTIVAASKSFRTRSPQSIGMNLFDITQNGYQVDFEMPILSKASNSLLGSCFYLSELPASNRQTLFTSTIRSVPFVFKGECGTSEAFQNTLKKVKLVAPTDATVFISGETGSGKELIAQAIHDNSPRKNGPFISLNCGAIPKDLMESELFGYVEGAFTGARRKGYQGKFEQAQKGTIFLDEIGEIPHTMQVALLRVLQERKITPLGSTKEVQLDVRVITATHRNILELVKDGDFREDLYYRLNVYPIDVPPLRNRKEDIPYLIRHICQKNNWNNVHIDDLMARLRDYEWPGNIRELTNILERLNIMLHDNQDGMNILVNSIEVLKINYPSIPPAMEQGDVEDDEKQLTAREKIQRDIMLDALKKTKGNVTSAAKLVDIPRSTFYKRLQKFG
;
A
#
# COMPACT_ATOMS: atom_id res chain seq x y z
N ILE A 1 -19.23 -16.14 25.10
CA ILE A 1 -20.22 -17.25 25.25
C ILE A 1 -21.61 -16.69 25.48
N GLN A 2 -21.86 -15.79 26.46
CA GLN A 2 -23.20 -15.21 26.71
C GLN A 2 -23.82 -14.54 25.47
N GLN A 3 -23.04 -13.77 24.70
CA GLN A 3 -23.52 -13.16 23.44
C GLN A 3 -23.85 -14.21 22.38
N ALA A 4 -23.08 -15.29 22.27
CA ALA A 4 -23.37 -16.38 21.36
C ALA A 4 -24.66 -17.14 21.73
N THR A 5 -24.95 -17.24 23.03
CA THR A 5 -26.19 -17.84 23.52
C THR A 5 -27.39 -16.97 23.17
N GLN A 6 -27.30 -15.65 23.37
CA GLN A 6 -28.35 -14.68 23.00
C GLN A 6 -28.62 -14.66 21.49
N LEU A 7 -27.56 -14.69 20.66
CA LEU A 7 -27.68 -14.80 19.20
C LEU A 7 -28.34 -16.12 18.77
N SER A 8 -28.05 -17.22 19.47
CA SER A 8 -28.66 -18.53 19.20
C SER A 8 -30.15 -18.57 19.52
N GLU A 9 -30.59 -17.84 20.55
CA GLU A 9 -31.99 -17.71 20.92
C GLU A 9 -32.77 -16.80 19.98
N ALA A 10 -32.15 -15.73 19.49
CA ALA A 10 -32.74 -14.79 18.54
C ALA A 10 -32.90 -15.37 17.13
N HIS A 11 -32.04 -16.32 16.73
CA HIS A 11 -32.02 -16.91 15.39
C HIS A 11 -31.91 -18.44 15.44
N PRO A 12 -32.93 -19.16 15.86
CA PRO A 12 -32.88 -20.60 16.16
C PRO A 12 -32.55 -21.49 14.96
N ASN A 13 -32.81 -21.03 13.74
CA ASN A 13 -32.59 -21.79 12.50
C ASN A 13 -31.29 -21.45 11.78
N GLN A 14 -30.54 -20.45 12.24
CA GLN A 14 -29.29 -20.08 11.61
C GLN A 14 -28.12 -20.95 12.10
N LEU A 15 -27.28 -21.35 11.15
CA LEU A 15 -26.04 -22.06 11.44
C LEU A 15 -24.94 -21.03 11.67
N PHE A 16 -24.41 -20.96 12.88
CA PHE A 16 -23.23 -20.14 13.14
C PHE A 16 -22.32 -20.79 14.18
N ILE A 17 -21.04 -20.44 14.14
CA ILE A 17 -20.01 -20.80 15.09
C ILE A 17 -19.27 -19.56 15.56
N VAL A 18 -18.73 -19.62 16.77
CA VAL A 18 -17.88 -18.57 17.32
C VAL A 18 -16.49 -19.16 17.52
N CYS A 19 -15.49 -18.53 16.93
CA CYS A 19 -14.09 -18.90 17.05
C CYS A 19 -13.31 -17.87 17.89
N ASN A 20 -12.31 -18.32 18.60
CA ASN A 20 -11.31 -17.45 19.23
C ASN A 20 -10.30 -16.95 18.18
N GLN A 21 -9.33 -16.13 18.62
CA GLN A 21 -8.26 -15.61 17.74
C GLN A 21 -7.40 -16.69 17.06
N LYS A 22 -7.36 -17.91 17.62
CA LYS A 22 -6.67 -19.09 17.04
C LYS A 22 -7.56 -19.88 16.08
N GLN A 23 -8.73 -19.34 15.70
CA GLN A 23 -9.74 -20.01 14.87
C GLN A 23 -10.28 -21.33 15.45
N THR A 24 -10.18 -21.53 16.75
CA THR A 24 -10.76 -22.68 17.44
C THR A 24 -12.19 -22.35 17.82
N ILE A 25 -13.11 -23.27 17.58
CA ILE A 25 -14.54 -23.11 17.85
C ILE A 25 -14.78 -23.17 19.36
N VAL A 26 -15.25 -22.07 19.93
CA VAL A 26 -15.54 -21.95 21.37
C VAL A 26 -17.06 -21.97 21.67
N ALA A 27 -17.89 -21.68 20.69
CA ALA A 27 -19.34 -21.77 20.79
C ALA A 27 -19.97 -22.01 19.41
N ALA A 28 -21.18 -22.54 19.38
CA ALA A 28 -21.95 -22.75 18.15
C ALA A 28 -23.44 -22.65 18.43
N SER A 29 -24.23 -22.31 17.39
CA SER A 29 -25.70 -22.28 17.47
C SER A 29 -26.27 -23.66 17.77
N LYS A 30 -27.49 -23.71 18.36
CA LYS A 30 -28.20 -24.96 18.65
C LYS A 30 -28.37 -25.80 17.39
N SER A 31 -28.78 -25.17 16.29
CA SER A 31 -28.95 -25.82 14.99
C SER A 31 -27.66 -26.44 14.46
N PHE A 32 -26.52 -25.78 14.66
CA PHE A 32 -25.23 -26.31 14.23
C PHE A 32 -24.78 -27.48 15.13
N ARG A 33 -24.92 -27.37 16.46
CA ARG A 33 -24.56 -28.44 17.41
C ARG A 33 -25.37 -29.73 17.17
N THR A 34 -26.64 -29.62 16.78
CA THR A 34 -27.44 -30.78 16.44
C THR A 34 -26.90 -31.53 15.22
N ARG A 35 -26.29 -30.83 14.28
CA ARG A 35 -25.73 -31.40 13.03
C ARG A 35 -24.27 -31.83 13.18
N SER A 36 -23.54 -31.17 14.05
CA SER A 36 -22.12 -31.42 14.31
C SER A 36 -21.80 -31.38 15.80
N PRO A 37 -22.16 -32.42 16.57
CA PRO A 37 -22.07 -32.41 18.04
C PRO A 37 -20.66 -32.23 18.60
N GLN A 38 -19.65 -32.69 17.88
CA GLN A 38 -18.24 -32.67 18.29
C GLN A 38 -17.47 -31.43 17.83
N SER A 39 -18.17 -30.41 17.29
CA SER A 39 -17.55 -29.25 16.68
C SER A 39 -16.81 -28.31 17.64
N ILE A 40 -17.17 -28.29 18.93
CA ILE A 40 -16.51 -27.45 19.93
C ILE A 40 -15.07 -27.94 20.16
N GLY A 41 -14.10 -27.03 20.04
CA GLY A 41 -12.67 -27.35 20.11
C GLY A 41 -12.02 -27.67 18.76
N MET A 42 -12.80 -27.88 17.70
CA MET A 42 -12.26 -28.05 16.33
C MET A 42 -11.80 -26.72 15.76
N ASN A 43 -10.95 -26.78 14.72
CA ASN A 43 -10.57 -25.60 13.97
C ASN A 43 -11.68 -25.27 12.93
N LEU A 44 -11.83 -23.96 12.61
CA LEU A 44 -12.76 -23.51 11.57
C LEU A 44 -12.52 -24.24 10.23
N PHE A 45 -11.27 -24.50 9.91
CA PHE A 45 -10.88 -25.21 8.68
C PHE A 45 -11.48 -26.62 8.62
N ASP A 46 -11.53 -27.35 9.72
CA ASP A 46 -12.09 -28.71 9.76
C ASP A 46 -13.60 -28.71 9.46
N ILE A 47 -14.31 -27.65 9.88
CA ILE A 47 -15.74 -27.50 9.61
C ILE A 47 -16.01 -27.21 8.13
N THR A 48 -15.20 -26.38 7.50
CA THR A 48 -15.33 -26.10 6.07
C THR A 48 -15.01 -27.34 5.22
N GLN A 49 -14.14 -28.23 5.67
CA GLN A 49 -13.89 -29.53 5.03
C GLN A 49 -15.10 -30.49 5.17
N ASN A 50 -15.92 -30.34 6.19
CA ASN A 50 -17.06 -31.21 6.47
C ASN A 50 -18.37 -30.76 5.76
N GLY A 51 -18.26 -29.94 4.70
CA GLY A 51 -19.39 -29.58 3.84
C GLY A 51 -20.15 -28.33 4.29
N TYR A 52 -19.49 -27.44 5.02
CA TYR A 52 -20.02 -26.12 5.37
C TYR A 52 -19.23 -25.03 4.66
N GLN A 53 -19.96 -24.00 4.19
CA GLN A 53 -19.37 -22.79 3.61
C GLN A 53 -19.56 -21.63 4.59
N VAL A 54 -18.57 -20.77 4.70
CA VAL A 54 -18.66 -19.50 5.43
C VAL A 54 -19.32 -18.47 4.53
N ASP A 55 -20.51 -18.00 4.92
CA ASP A 55 -21.25 -16.98 4.18
C ASP A 55 -20.88 -15.57 4.65
N PHE A 56 -20.66 -15.42 5.96
CA PHE A 56 -20.37 -14.13 6.56
C PHE A 56 -19.55 -14.29 7.86
N GLU A 57 -18.63 -13.35 8.10
CA GLU A 57 -17.84 -13.23 9.33
C GLU A 57 -18.16 -11.91 10.05
N MET A 58 -18.39 -11.98 11.35
CA MET A 58 -18.61 -10.82 12.22
C MET A 58 -17.58 -10.82 13.37
N PRO A 59 -16.75 -9.80 13.49
CA PRO A 59 -15.78 -9.71 14.58
C PRO A 59 -16.49 -9.50 15.93
N ILE A 60 -15.97 -10.11 16.98
CA ILE A 60 -16.44 -9.98 18.37
C ILE A 60 -15.41 -9.16 19.13
N LEU A 61 -15.81 -7.96 19.57
CA LEU A 61 -14.93 -7.04 20.29
C LEU A 61 -15.26 -7.06 21.81
N SER A 62 -14.24 -6.82 22.63
CA SER A 62 -14.40 -6.59 24.07
C SER A 62 -15.12 -5.26 24.30
N LYS A 63 -16.17 -5.26 25.15
CA LYS A 63 -16.87 -4.04 25.54
C LYS A 63 -15.99 -3.08 26.37
N ALA A 64 -14.96 -3.60 27.05
CA ALA A 64 -14.12 -2.79 27.95
C ALA A 64 -12.90 -2.19 27.25
N SER A 65 -12.33 -2.88 26.25
CA SER A 65 -11.04 -2.52 25.63
C SER A 65 -11.08 -2.37 24.11
N ASN A 66 -12.25 -2.57 23.49
CA ASN A 66 -12.45 -2.61 22.03
C ASN A 66 -11.45 -3.55 21.29
N SER A 67 -10.83 -4.48 22.03
CA SER A 67 -9.92 -5.48 21.45
C SER A 67 -10.69 -6.65 20.84
N LEU A 68 -10.15 -7.23 19.77
CA LEU A 68 -10.72 -8.39 19.10
C LEU A 68 -10.63 -9.62 20.05
N LEU A 69 -11.76 -10.23 20.36
CA LEU A 69 -11.85 -11.46 21.15
C LEU A 69 -11.94 -12.71 20.27
N GLY A 70 -12.45 -12.57 19.06
CA GLY A 70 -12.67 -13.63 18.10
C GLY A 70 -13.65 -13.21 17.02
N SER A 71 -14.20 -14.19 16.28
CA SER A 71 -15.18 -13.93 15.21
C SER A 71 -16.37 -14.91 15.29
N CYS A 72 -17.55 -14.44 14.90
CA CYS A 72 -18.73 -15.25 14.66
C CYS A 72 -18.85 -15.50 13.14
N PHE A 73 -18.89 -16.76 12.74
CA PHE A 73 -19.01 -17.18 11.36
C PHE A 73 -20.41 -17.73 11.11
N TYR A 74 -21.12 -17.16 10.18
CA TYR A 74 -22.39 -17.69 9.68
C TYR A 74 -22.12 -18.68 8.57
N LEU A 75 -22.81 -19.82 8.60
CA LEU A 75 -22.51 -20.95 7.74
C LEU A 75 -23.76 -21.37 6.95
N SER A 76 -23.54 -21.84 5.73
CA SER A 76 -24.52 -22.62 4.97
C SER A 76 -24.00 -24.05 4.70
N GLU A 77 -24.92 -25.00 4.57
CA GLU A 77 -24.56 -26.34 4.14
C GLU A 77 -24.42 -26.37 2.60
N LEU A 78 -23.33 -26.94 2.15
CA LEU A 78 -23.17 -27.21 0.72
C LEU A 78 -24.10 -28.37 0.30
N PRO A 79 -24.80 -28.24 -0.86
CA PRO A 79 -25.61 -29.34 -1.42
C PRO A 79 -24.81 -30.62 -1.54
N ALA A 80 -25.46 -31.77 -1.33
CA ALA A 80 -24.81 -33.09 -1.38
C ALA A 80 -24.08 -33.36 -2.73
N SER A 81 -24.61 -32.79 -3.82
CA SER A 81 -23.98 -32.80 -5.15
C SER A 81 -22.61 -32.10 -5.20
N ASN A 82 -22.39 -31.11 -4.35
CA ASN A 82 -21.13 -30.35 -4.30
C ASN A 82 -20.13 -30.92 -3.26
N ARG A 83 -20.59 -31.81 -2.36
CA ARG A 83 -19.71 -32.45 -1.38
C ARG A 83 -18.71 -33.42 -2.04
N GLN A 84 -19.12 -34.15 -3.09
CA GLN A 84 -18.22 -35.08 -3.81
C GLN A 84 -17.23 -34.37 -4.74
N THR A 85 -17.58 -33.20 -5.27
CA THR A 85 -16.68 -32.41 -6.09
C THR A 85 -15.55 -31.73 -5.30
N LEU A 86 -15.76 -31.48 -4.00
CA LEU A 86 -14.71 -30.96 -3.12
C LEU A 86 -13.65 -32.02 -2.75
N PHE A 87 -14.01 -33.32 -2.75
CA PHE A 87 -13.06 -34.40 -2.47
C PHE A 87 -12.19 -34.80 -3.68
N THR A 88 -12.58 -34.42 -4.89
CA THR A 88 -11.79 -34.71 -6.11
C THR A 88 -11.17 -33.47 -6.75
N SER A 89 -11.60 -32.28 -6.40
CA SER A 89 -10.75 -31.12 -6.55
C SER A 89 -9.69 -31.20 -5.45
N THR A 90 -8.67 -32.00 -5.66
CA THR A 90 -7.35 -31.63 -5.21
C THR A 90 -7.26 -30.16 -5.52
N ILE A 91 -7.39 -29.30 -4.48
CA ILE A 91 -6.85 -27.97 -4.56
C ILE A 91 -5.38 -28.27 -4.86
N ARG A 92 -5.04 -28.33 -6.15
CA ARG A 92 -3.70 -28.02 -6.56
C ARG A 92 -3.53 -26.64 -5.98
N SER A 93 -2.92 -26.56 -4.80
CA SER A 93 -2.44 -25.33 -4.25
C SER A 93 -1.54 -24.80 -5.36
N VAL A 94 -2.12 -23.97 -6.22
CA VAL A 94 -1.32 -23.22 -7.20
C VAL A 94 -0.31 -22.52 -6.32
N PRO A 95 0.96 -22.84 -6.44
CA PRO A 95 1.95 -22.30 -5.53
C PRO A 95 1.80 -20.78 -5.59
N PHE A 96 1.64 -20.16 -4.42
CA PHE A 96 1.50 -18.71 -4.33
C PHE A 96 2.74 -18.06 -4.94
N VAL A 97 2.54 -17.31 -6.01
CA VAL A 97 3.63 -16.66 -6.73
C VAL A 97 3.85 -15.26 -6.15
N PHE A 98 5.05 -15.02 -5.64
CA PHE A 98 5.54 -13.70 -5.25
C PHE A 98 6.89 -13.47 -5.93
N LYS A 99 6.97 -12.46 -6.80
CA LYS A 99 8.18 -12.17 -7.59
C LYS A 99 9.25 -11.40 -6.81
N GLY A 100 8.94 -10.98 -5.58
CA GLY A 100 9.88 -10.37 -4.65
C GLY A 100 10.46 -11.39 -3.68
N GLU A 101 11.43 -10.97 -2.85
CA GLU A 101 11.92 -11.81 -1.77
C GLU A 101 10.94 -11.79 -0.59
N CYS A 102 10.52 -12.97 -0.20
CA CYS A 102 9.72 -13.18 1.01
C CYS A 102 10.67 -13.30 2.20
N GLY A 103 10.95 -12.20 2.89
CA GLY A 103 11.68 -12.24 4.14
C GLY A 103 10.96 -13.04 5.24
N THR A 104 11.61 -13.15 6.39
CA THR A 104 11.13 -13.93 7.54
C THR A 104 10.33 -13.11 8.55
N SER A 105 10.28 -11.78 8.40
CA SER A 105 9.60 -10.90 9.35
C SER A 105 8.12 -11.22 9.47
N GLU A 106 7.62 -11.26 10.69
CA GLU A 106 6.20 -11.51 10.98
C GLU A 106 5.30 -10.44 10.33
N ALA A 107 5.74 -9.19 10.36
CA ALA A 107 5.01 -8.07 9.79
C ALA A 107 4.73 -8.27 8.28
N PHE A 108 5.75 -8.66 7.51
CA PHE A 108 5.59 -8.90 6.08
C PHE A 108 4.85 -10.21 5.78
N GLN A 109 5.08 -11.26 6.56
CA GLN A 109 4.34 -12.51 6.45
C GLN A 109 2.83 -12.31 6.68
N ASN A 110 2.44 -11.43 7.60
CA ASN A 110 1.04 -11.08 7.82
C ASN A 110 0.45 -10.31 6.62
N THR A 111 1.23 -9.43 5.99
CA THR A 111 0.84 -8.79 4.71
C THR A 111 0.61 -9.85 3.62
N LEU A 112 1.52 -10.80 3.46
CA LEU A 112 1.38 -11.88 2.47
C LEU A 112 0.19 -12.80 2.75
N LYS A 113 -0.17 -13.05 4.02
CA LYS A 113 -1.40 -13.78 4.37
C LYS A 113 -2.65 -13.05 3.87
N LYS A 114 -2.73 -11.71 4.06
CA LYS A 114 -3.82 -10.89 3.52
C LYS A 114 -3.87 -10.97 1.99
N VAL A 115 -2.72 -10.90 1.32
CA VAL A 115 -2.61 -11.03 -0.14
C VAL A 115 -3.16 -12.38 -0.62
N LYS A 116 -2.74 -13.49 0.02
CA LYS A 116 -3.21 -14.85 -0.31
C LYS A 116 -4.73 -14.98 -0.18
N LEU A 117 -5.32 -14.33 0.84
CA LEU A 117 -6.75 -14.38 1.10
C LEU A 117 -7.54 -13.60 0.04
N VAL A 118 -7.09 -12.41 -0.37
CA VAL A 118 -7.83 -11.55 -1.30
C VAL A 118 -7.56 -11.87 -2.76
N ALA A 119 -6.42 -12.46 -3.10
CA ALA A 119 -6.03 -12.72 -4.48
C ALA A 119 -7.08 -13.51 -5.29
N PRO A 120 -7.72 -14.57 -4.75
CA PRO A 120 -8.73 -15.35 -5.49
C PRO A 120 -10.05 -14.60 -5.72
N THR A 121 -10.27 -13.43 -5.12
CA THR A 121 -11.50 -12.66 -5.22
C THR A 121 -11.41 -11.55 -6.26
N ASP A 122 -12.55 -10.96 -6.64
CA ASP A 122 -12.63 -9.76 -7.47
C ASP A 122 -12.78 -8.46 -6.64
N ALA A 123 -12.59 -8.55 -5.32
CA ALA A 123 -12.69 -7.39 -4.43
C ALA A 123 -11.69 -6.29 -4.82
N THR A 124 -12.12 -5.04 -4.69
CA THR A 124 -11.22 -3.88 -4.77
C THR A 124 -10.24 -3.92 -3.61
N VAL A 125 -8.94 -3.75 -3.90
CA VAL A 125 -7.89 -3.77 -2.89
C VAL A 125 -7.28 -2.39 -2.76
N PHE A 126 -7.12 -1.95 -1.53
CA PHE A 126 -6.47 -0.69 -1.18
C PHE A 126 -5.15 -0.97 -0.45
N ILE A 127 -4.02 -0.60 -1.06
CA ILE A 127 -2.68 -0.83 -0.53
C ILE A 127 -2.13 0.46 0.04
N SER A 128 -1.87 0.49 1.35
CA SER A 128 -1.19 1.58 2.03
C SER A 128 0.25 1.20 2.36
N GLY A 129 1.13 2.20 2.38
CA GLY A 129 2.53 2.01 2.75
C GLY A 129 3.44 3.08 2.17
N GLU A 130 4.58 3.28 2.81
CA GLU A 130 5.54 4.30 2.41
C GLU A 130 6.09 4.11 0.99
N THR A 131 6.62 5.19 0.42
CA THR A 131 7.29 5.14 -0.89
C THR A 131 8.47 4.17 -0.83
N GLY A 132 8.60 3.31 -1.85
CA GLY A 132 9.67 2.31 -1.94
C GLY A 132 9.48 1.08 -1.05
N SER A 133 8.34 0.92 -0.35
CA SER A 133 8.06 -0.27 0.51
C SER A 133 7.72 -1.55 -0.27
N GLY A 134 7.41 -1.45 -1.59
CA GLY A 134 7.10 -2.60 -2.44
C GLY A 134 5.61 -2.78 -2.74
N LYS A 135 4.79 -1.73 -2.68
CA LYS A 135 3.34 -1.76 -2.98
C LYS A 135 3.02 -2.37 -4.35
N GLU A 136 3.81 -2.04 -5.37
CA GLU A 136 3.63 -2.57 -6.73
C GLU A 136 3.84 -4.09 -6.80
N LEU A 137 4.85 -4.63 -6.08
CA LEU A 137 5.08 -6.08 -6.00
C LEU A 137 3.91 -6.81 -5.32
N ILE A 138 3.28 -6.18 -4.33
CA ILE A 138 2.07 -6.71 -3.68
C ILE A 138 0.90 -6.70 -4.67
N ALA A 139 0.68 -5.60 -5.41
CA ALA A 139 -0.37 -5.53 -6.43
C ALA A 139 -0.18 -6.58 -7.54
N GLN A 140 1.05 -6.76 -8.02
CA GLN A 140 1.40 -7.79 -8.99
C GLN A 140 1.14 -9.20 -8.43
N ALA A 141 1.50 -9.46 -7.16
CA ALA A 141 1.25 -10.75 -6.53
C ALA A 141 -0.25 -11.06 -6.40
N ILE A 142 -1.08 -10.04 -6.11
CA ILE A 142 -2.54 -10.19 -6.09
C ILE A 142 -3.05 -10.60 -7.48
N HIS A 143 -2.57 -9.95 -8.54
CA HIS A 143 -2.95 -10.30 -9.91
C HIS A 143 -2.49 -11.70 -10.30
N ASP A 144 -1.21 -12.02 -10.09
CA ASP A 144 -0.59 -13.31 -10.48
C ASP A 144 -1.24 -14.52 -9.80
N ASN A 145 -1.89 -14.31 -8.64
CA ASN A 145 -2.59 -15.35 -7.88
C ASN A 145 -4.13 -15.24 -7.97
N SER A 146 -4.64 -14.42 -8.91
CA SER A 146 -6.07 -14.21 -9.12
C SER A 146 -6.61 -15.10 -10.26
N PRO A 147 -7.95 -15.24 -10.38
CA PRO A 147 -8.57 -15.81 -11.56
C PRO A 147 -8.23 -15.06 -12.86
N ARG A 148 -7.80 -13.79 -12.74
CA ARG A 148 -7.46 -12.89 -13.86
C ARG A 148 -5.97 -12.91 -14.24
N LYS A 149 -5.16 -13.81 -13.70
CA LYS A 149 -3.70 -13.90 -13.91
C LYS A 149 -3.25 -14.01 -15.37
N ASN A 150 -4.11 -14.50 -16.24
CA ASN A 150 -3.86 -14.59 -17.68
C ASN A 150 -4.34 -13.36 -18.46
N GLY A 151 -5.03 -12.42 -17.79
CA GLY A 151 -5.46 -11.13 -18.36
C GLY A 151 -4.36 -10.07 -18.22
N PRO A 152 -4.58 -8.88 -18.78
CA PRO A 152 -3.63 -7.80 -18.67
C PRO A 152 -3.52 -7.27 -17.23
N PHE A 153 -2.29 -6.92 -16.81
CA PHE A 153 -2.01 -6.12 -15.62
C PHE A 153 -1.57 -4.73 -16.08
N ILE A 154 -2.44 -3.75 -15.95
CA ILE A 154 -2.18 -2.37 -16.37
C ILE A 154 -1.86 -1.54 -15.14
N SER A 155 -0.60 -1.15 -15.00
CA SER A 155 -0.13 -0.26 -13.92
C SER A 155 -0.10 1.18 -14.40
N LEU A 156 -0.58 2.09 -13.55
CA LEU A 156 -0.58 3.52 -13.78
C LEU A 156 -0.20 4.26 -12.50
N ASN A 157 0.84 5.10 -12.56
CA ASN A 157 1.17 6.00 -11.48
C ASN A 157 0.45 7.34 -11.68
N CYS A 158 -0.55 7.62 -10.84
CA CYS A 158 -1.37 8.83 -10.93
C CYS A 158 -0.56 10.10 -10.66
N GLY A 159 0.46 10.05 -9.82
CA GLY A 159 1.33 11.19 -9.53
C GLY A 159 2.28 11.58 -10.67
N ALA A 160 2.54 10.64 -11.60
CA ALA A 160 3.44 10.87 -12.74
C ALA A 160 2.75 11.47 -13.97
N ILE A 161 1.41 11.51 -13.99
CA ILE A 161 0.64 12.00 -15.12
C ILE A 161 0.28 13.48 -14.91
N PRO A 162 0.53 14.36 -15.90
CA PRO A 162 0.00 15.71 -15.86
C PRO A 162 -1.52 15.71 -15.68
N LYS A 163 -2.02 16.57 -14.77
CA LYS A 163 -3.45 16.61 -14.40
C LYS A 163 -4.37 16.75 -15.61
N ASP A 164 -3.98 17.54 -16.60
CA ASP A 164 -4.74 17.79 -17.83
C ASP A 164 -4.82 16.57 -18.76
N LEU A 165 -3.89 15.62 -18.63
CA LEU A 165 -3.86 14.41 -19.46
C LEU A 165 -4.46 13.19 -18.76
N MET A 166 -4.73 13.28 -17.47
CA MET A 166 -5.15 12.12 -16.66
C MET A 166 -6.45 11.51 -17.15
N GLU A 167 -7.43 12.33 -17.53
CA GLU A 167 -8.72 11.88 -18.04
C GLU A 167 -8.57 11.11 -19.35
N SER A 168 -7.79 11.66 -20.29
CA SER A 168 -7.51 11.00 -21.57
C SER A 168 -6.70 9.71 -21.42
N GLU A 169 -5.76 9.64 -20.46
CA GLU A 169 -5.00 8.43 -20.19
C GLU A 169 -5.87 7.34 -19.55
N LEU A 170 -6.71 7.69 -18.58
CA LEU A 170 -7.55 6.72 -17.88
C LEU A 170 -8.70 6.19 -18.75
N PHE A 171 -9.44 7.10 -19.40
CA PHE A 171 -10.70 6.76 -20.10
C PHE A 171 -10.60 6.73 -21.62
N GLY A 172 -9.50 7.27 -22.17
CA GLY A 172 -9.32 7.35 -23.61
C GLY A 172 -10.15 8.46 -24.29
N TYR A 173 -10.03 8.56 -25.60
CA TYR A 173 -10.75 9.53 -26.40
C TYR A 173 -11.01 9.02 -27.82
N VAL A 174 -12.06 9.55 -28.46
CA VAL A 174 -12.36 9.28 -29.88
C VAL A 174 -11.70 10.32 -30.79
N GLU A 175 -11.64 10.03 -32.08
CA GLU A 175 -11.17 10.99 -33.08
C GLU A 175 -11.91 12.33 -32.95
N GLY A 176 -11.15 13.45 -32.98
CA GLY A 176 -11.73 14.80 -32.91
C GLY A 176 -12.19 15.25 -31.51
N ALA A 177 -11.91 14.51 -30.44
CA ALA A 177 -12.31 14.86 -29.06
C ALA A 177 -11.72 16.23 -28.62
N PHE A 178 -10.53 16.59 -29.08
CA PHE A 178 -9.87 17.88 -28.83
C PHE A 178 -8.82 18.19 -29.90
N THR A 179 -8.33 19.43 -29.93
CA THR A 179 -7.28 19.88 -30.88
C THR A 179 -5.98 19.12 -30.58
N GLY A 180 -5.50 18.34 -31.55
CA GLY A 180 -4.34 17.47 -31.42
C GLY A 180 -4.65 16.01 -31.11
N ALA A 181 -5.93 15.62 -30.97
CA ALA A 181 -6.34 14.23 -30.85
C ALA A 181 -5.84 13.38 -32.04
N ARG A 182 -5.36 12.15 -31.74
CA ARG A 182 -4.92 11.21 -32.79
C ARG A 182 -6.11 10.84 -33.70
N ARG A 183 -5.87 10.72 -35.03
CA ARG A 183 -6.91 10.36 -36.02
C ARG A 183 -7.64 9.03 -35.75
N LYS A 184 -7.02 8.12 -34.96
CA LYS A 184 -7.62 6.81 -34.56
C LYS A 184 -8.18 6.81 -33.13
N GLY A 185 -8.21 7.97 -32.45
CA GLY A 185 -8.51 8.02 -31.03
C GLY A 185 -7.40 7.39 -30.19
N TYR A 186 -7.71 7.13 -28.91
CA TYR A 186 -6.79 6.49 -27.96
C TYR A 186 -7.60 5.64 -26.97
N GLN A 187 -7.21 4.39 -26.82
CA GLN A 187 -7.81 3.48 -25.88
C GLN A 187 -7.26 3.71 -24.46
N GLY A 188 -8.12 4.13 -23.52
CA GLY A 188 -7.74 4.43 -22.15
C GLY A 188 -7.27 3.21 -21.35
N LYS A 189 -6.60 3.45 -20.24
CA LYS A 189 -6.02 2.39 -19.37
C LYS A 189 -7.08 1.43 -18.83
N PHE A 190 -8.29 1.92 -18.50
CA PHE A 190 -9.39 1.04 -18.08
C PHE A 190 -9.81 0.07 -19.17
N GLU A 191 -9.88 0.51 -20.40
CA GLU A 191 -10.24 -0.34 -21.54
C GLU A 191 -9.12 -1.33 -21.86
N GLN A 192 -7.83 -0.87 -21.78
CA GLN A 192 -6.66 -1.76 -21.92
C GLN A 192 -6.61 -2.85 -20.85
N ALA A 193 -7.16 -2.59 -19.65
CA ALA A 193 -7.23 -3.55 -18.53
C ALA A 193 -8.39 -4.55 -18.63
N GLN A 194 -9.17 -4.53 -19.70
CA GLN A 194 -10.36 -5.37 -19.88
C GLN A 194 -10.06 -6.85 -19.65
N LYS A 195 -10.89 -7.53 -18.86
CA LYS A 195 -10.73 -8.92 -18.39
C LYS A 195 -9.48 -9.18 -17.54
N GLY A 196 -8.82 -8.12 -17.09
CA GLY A 196 -7.61 -8.17 -16.30
C GLY A 196 -7.72 -7.35 -15.02
N THR A 197 -6.62 -6.68 -14.68
CA THR A 197 -6.49 -5.87 -13.46
C THR A 197 -5.90 -4.51 -13.81
N ILE A 198 -6.48 -3.43 -13.29
CA ILE A 198 -5.86 -2.12 -13.27
C ILE A 198 -5.28 -1.84 -11.89
N PHE A 199 -4.03 -1.39 -11.86
CA PHE A 199 -3.34 -0.94 -10.66
C PHE A 199 -3.10 0.57 -10.74
N LEU A 200 -3.74 1.32 -9.84
CA LEU A 200 -3.62 2.78 -9.74
C LEU A 200 -2.72 3.10 -8.54
N ASP A 201 -1.46 3.40 -8.83
CA ASP A 201 -0.52 3.85 -7.80
C ASP A 201 -0.65 5.34 -7.54
N GLU A 202 -0.35 5.76 -6.31
CA GLU A 202 -0.45 7.14 -5.81
C GLU A 202 -1.86 7.72 -6.03
N ILE A 203 -2.90 6.96 -5.66
CA ILE A 203 -4.31 7.35 -5.82
C ILE A 203 -4.66 8.63 -5.05
N GLY A 204 -3.90 8.99 -4.00
CA GLY A 204 -4.05 10.23 -3.26
C GLY A 204 -3.66 11.50 -4.04
N GLU A 205 -3.05 11.37 -5.24
CA GLU A 205 -2.63 12.50 -6.06
C GLU A 205 -3.64 12.89 -7.15
N ILE A 206 -4.76 12.13 -7.29
CA ILE A 206 -5.74 12.41 -8.34
C ILE A 206 -6.54 13.70 -8.06
N PRO A 207 -6.76 14.55 -9.09
CA PRO A 207 -7.57 15.75 -8.96
C PRO A 207 -9.02 15.43 -8.57
N HIS A 208 -9.68 16.36 -7.89
CA HIS A 208 -11.06 16.18 -7.42
C HIS A 208 -12.05 15.85 -8.56
N THR A 209 -11.88 16.43 -9.75
CA THR A 209 -12.67 16.10 -10.94
C THR A 209 -12.54 14.63 -11.33
N MET A 210 -11.33 14.08 -11.24
CA MET A 210 -11.04 12.70 -11.56
C MET A 210 -11.56 11.72 -10.48
N GLN A 211 -11.64 12.16 -9.23
CA GLN A 211 -12.24 11.38 -8.15
C GLN A 211 -13.73 11.11 -8.45
N VAL A 212 -14.45 12.11 -8.96
CA VAL A 212 -15.87 11.95 -9.36
C VAL A 212 -16.00 10.96 -10.52
N ALA A 213 -15.15 11.08 -11.54
CA ALA A 213 -15.18 10.18 -12.68
C ALA A 213 -14.83 8.72 -12.27
N LEU A 214 -13.81 8.55 -11.43
CA LEU A 214 -13.40 7.24 -10.93
C LEU A 214 -14.50 6.60 -10.07
N LEU A 215 -15.19 7.37 -9.23
CA LEU A 215 -16.31 6.87 -8.43
C LEU A 215 -17.41 6.28 -9.33
N ARG A 216 -17.78 6.98 -10.41
CA ARG A 216 -18.76 6.48 -11.39
C ARG A 216 -18.31 5.17 -12.02
N VAL A 217 -17.04 5.08 -12.44
CA VAL A 217 -16.48 3.84 -13.00
C VAL A 217 -16.57 2.67 -12.01
N LEU A 218 -16.26 2.91 -10.74
CA LEU A 218 -16.32 1.87 -9.70
C LEU A 218 -17.77 1.43 -9.38
N GLN A 219 -18.75 2.33 -9.53
CA GLN A 219 -20.16 2.06 -9.25
C GLN A 219 -20.85 1.39 -10.43
N GLU A 220 -20.68 1.96 -11.63
CA GLU A 220 -21.43 1.58 -12.82
C GLU A 220 -20.72 0.53 -13.68
N ARG A 221 -19.41 0.33 -13.44
CA ARG A 221 -18.57 -0.57 -14.25
C ARG A 221 -18.57 -0.20 -15.74
N LYS A 222 -18.60 1.10 -16.04
CA LYS A 222 -18.62 1.66 -17.39
C LYS A 222 -17.74 2.87 -17.49
N ILE A 223 -17.25 3.15 -18.69
CA ILE A 223 -16.59 4.41 -19.06
C ILE A 223 -17.20 4.98 -20.31
N THR A 224 -17.07 6.30 -20.46
CA THR A 224 -17.38 7.01 -21.70
C THR A 224 -16.09 7.71 -22.15
N PRO A 225 -15.45 7.29 -23.26
CA PRO A 225 -14.27 7.97 -23.78
C PRO A 225 -14.57 9.44 -24.11
N LEU A 226 -13.57 10.30 -23.94
CA LEU A 226 -13.70 11.74 -24.24
C LEU A 226 -14.17 11.96 -25.69
N GLY A 227 -15.15 12.85 -25.85
CA GLY A 227 -15.77 13.12 -27.14
C GLY A 227 -16.74 12.05 -27.66
N SER A 228 -16.97 10.97 -26.90
CA SER A 228 -17.92 9.91 -27.24
C SER A 228 -19.20 10.03 -26.42
N THR A 229 -20.31 9.56 -26.99
CA THR A 229 -21.58 9.31 -26.27
C THR A 229 -21.79 7.82 -25.98
N LYS A 230 -20.89 6.95 -26.47
CA LYS A 230 -21.00 5.50 -26.28
C LYS A 230 -20.33 5.07 -24.99
N GLU A 231 -21.09 4.40 -24.14
CA GLU A 231 -20.57 3.74 -22.94
C GLU A 231 -19.88 2.43 -23.30
N VAL A 232 -18.75 2.16 -22.66
CA VAL A 232 -18.00 0.92 -22.75
C VAL A 232 -18.13 0.18 -21.42
N GLN A 233 -18.67 -1.02 -21.42
CA GLN A 233 -18.80 -1.86 -20.22
C GLN A 233 -17.43 -2.40 -19.82
N LEU A 234 -17.11 -2.32 -18.51
CA LEU A 234 -15.85 -2.75 -17.96
C LEU A 234 -15.99 -4.06 -17.14
N ASP A 235 -15.13 -5.00 -17.46
CA ASP A 235 -14.85 -6.18 -16.64
C ASP A 235 -13.40 -6.13 -16.17
N VAL A 236 -13.12 -5.29 -15.16
CA VAL A 236 -11.79 -4.99 -14.67
C VAL A 236 -11.75 -5.07 -13.16
N ARG A 237 -10.75 -5.77 -12.60
CA ARG A 237 -10.42 -5.72 -11.17
C ARG A 237 -9.61 -4.46 -10.88
N VAL A 238 -9.93 -3.77 -9.79
CA VAL A 238 -9.23 -2.54 -9.39
C VAL A 238 -8.39 -2.79 -8.15
N ILE A 239 -7.12 -2.42 -8.23
CA ILE A 239 -6.19 -2.36 -7.10
C ILE A 239 -5.66 -0.93 -7.04
N THR A 240 -5.65 -0.32 -5.87
CA THR A 240 -5.13 1.04 -5.67
C THR A 240 -4.04 1.06 -4.62
N ALA A 241 -3.11 2.00 -4.73
CA ALA A 241 -2.07 2.18 -3.72
C ALA A 241 -1.80 3.65 -3.45
N THR A 242 -1.31 3.95 -2.24
CA THR A 242 -0.87 5.28 -1.84
C THR A 242 0.11 5.22 -0.68
N HIS A 243 0.94 6.25 -0.56
CA HIS A 243 1.75 6.52 0.63
C HIS A 243 1.11 7.57 1.55
N ARG A 244 0.07 8.29 1.08
CA ARG A 244 -0.59 9.35 1.83
C ARG A 244 -1.66 8.80 2.77
N ASN A 245 -1.88 9.49 3.87
CA ASN A 245 -3.02 9.21 4.74
C ASN A 245 -4.31 9.75 4.10
N ILE A 246 -5.07 8.89 3.44
CA ILE A 246 -6.31 9.31 2.75
C ILE A 246 -7.36 9.85 3.71
N LEU A 247 -7.41 9.37 4.97
CA LEU A 247 -8.36 9.90 5.95
C LEU A 247 -8.08 11.35 6.32
N GLU A 248 -6.82 11.78 6.35
CA GLU A 248 -6.44 13.18 6.50
C GLU A 248 -6.89 13.99 5.27
N LEU A 249 -6.62 13.51 4.05
CA LEU A 249 -7.08 14.16 2.83
C LEU A 249 -8.62 14.30 2.76
N VAL A 250 -9.36 13.32 3.30
CA VAL A 250 -10.83 13.42 3.40
C VAL A 250 -11.24 14.52 4.37
N LYS A 251 -10.58 14.63 5.55
CA LYS A 251 -10.84 15.69 6.53
C LYS A 251 -10.54 17.08 5.95
N ASP A 252 -9.48 17.20 5.17
CA ASP A 252 -9.04 18.46 4.55
C ASP A 252 -9.87 18.82 3.31
N GLY A 253 -10.74 17.91 2.83
CA GLY A 253 -11.58 18.10 1.65
C GLY A 253 -10.86 17.84 0.31
N ASP A 254 -9.61 17.39 0.34
CA ASP A 254 -8.79 17.08 -0.84
C ASP A 254 -9.14 15.71 -1.45
N PHE A 255 -9.77 14.83 -0.68
CA PHE A 255 -10.25 13.53 -1.15
C PHE A 255 -11.71 13.28 -0.75
N ARG A 256 -12.50 12.73 -1.67
CA ARG A 256 -13.92 12.45 -1.41
C ARG A 256 -14.10 11.23 -0.52
N GLU A 257 -14.95 11.38 0.48
CA GLU A 257 -15.27 10.31 1.43
C GLU A 257 -15.97 9.11 0.75
N ASP A 258 -16.89 9.37 -0.20
CA ASP A 258 -17.62 8.34 -0.93
C ASP A 258 -16.68 7.47 -1.80
N LEU A 259 -15.70 8.09 -2.44
CA LEU A 259 -14.66 7.37 -3.17
C LEU A 259 -13.77 6.55 -2.25
N TYR A 260 -13.37 7.11 -1.10
CA TYR A 260 -12.57 6.38 -0.12
C TYR A 260 -13.23 5.07 0.30
N TYR A 261 -14.50 5.09 0.71
CA TYR A 261 -15.21 3.86 1.10
C TYR A 261 -15.39 2.87 -0.05
N ARG A 262 -15.45 3.34 -1.29
CA ARG A 262 -15.56 2.46 -2.46
C ARG A 262 -14.23 1.80 -2.84
N LEU A 263 -13.10 2.46 -2.55
CA LEU A 263 -11.75 1.93 -2.77
C LEU A 263 -11.30 1.02 -1.62
N ASN A 264 -11.57 1.43 -0.38
CA ASN A 264 -11.12 0.75 0.84
C ASN A 264 -12.01 -0.45 1.22
N VAL A 265 -12.24 -1.37 0.27
CA VAL A 265 -13.01 -2.60 0.51
C VAL A 265 -12.14 -3.63 1.23
N TYR A 266 -10.90 -3.84 0.75
CA TYR A 266 -9.95 -4.74 1.41
C TYR A 266 -8.61 -4.03 1.60
N PRO A 267 -8.30 -3.54 2.81
CA PRO A 267 -7.07 -2.83 3.10
C PRO A 267 -5.89 -3.77 3.32
N ILE A 268 -4.76 -3.43 2.71
CA ILE A 268 -3.48 -4.09 2.91
C ILE A 268 -2.43 -3.04 3.24
N ASP A 269 -1.84 -3.12 4.45
CA ASP A 269 -0.75 -2.27 4.85
C ASP A 269 0.58 -2.97 4.58
N VAL A 270 1.45 -2.28 3.85
CA VAL A 270 2.81 -2.77 3.56
C VAL A 270 3.76 -2.13 4.57
N PRO A 271 4.37 -2.92 5.47
CA PRO A 271 5.22 -2.39 6.52
C PRO A 271 6.47 -1.72 5.92
N PRO A 272 6.90 -0.58 6.46
CA PRO A 272 8.17 0.04 6.08
C PRO A 272 9.36 -0.85 6.47
N LEU A 273 10.50 -0.66 5.80
CA LEU A 273 11.66 -1.54 5.96
C LEU A 273 12.21 -1.55 7.39
N ARG A 274 12.11 -0.42 8.14
CA ARG A 274 12.49 -0.33 9.55
C ARG A 274 11.70 -1.27 10.48
N ASN A 275 10.46 -1.63 10.10
CA ASN A 275 9.59 -2.56 10.85
C ASN A 275 9.76 -4.03 10.42
N ARG A 276 10.69 -4.31 9.50
CA ARG A 276 11.02 -5.66 9.01
C ARG A 276 12.52 -5.80 8.72
N LYS A 277 13.35 -5.30 9.65
CA LYS A 277 14.81 -5.30 9.51
C LYS A 277 15.41 -6.70 9.31
N GLU A 278 14.73 -7.74 9.81
CA GLU A 278 15.09 -9.15 9.59
C GLU A 278 15.06 -9.57 8.11
N ASP A 279 14.29 -8.86 7.28
CA ASP A 279 14.18 -9.16 5.86
C ASP A 279 15.34 -8.57 5.03
N ILE A 280 16.08 -7.61 5.57
CA ILE A 280 17.13 -6.88 4.83
C ILE A 280 18.19 -7.82 4.26
N PRO A 281 18.74 -8.82 5.01
CA PRO A 281 19.74 -9.73 4.45
C PRO A 281 19.20 -10.53 3.24
N TYR A 282 17.94 -10.92 3.27
CA TYR A 282 17.28 -11.64 2.16
C TYR A 282 17.10 -10.72 0.96
N LEU A 283 16.64 -9.50 1.18
CA LEU A 283 16.48 -8.48 0.13
C LEU A 283 17.82 -8.15 -0.54
N ILE A 284 18.90 -7.99 0.22
CA ILE A 284 20.25 -7.75 -0.32
C ILE A 284 20.67 -8.91 -1.22
N ARG A 285 20.56 -10.17 -0.74
CA ARG A 285 20.89 -11.36 -1.54
C ARG A 285 20.09 -11.41 -2.84
N HIS A 286 18.79 -11.20 -2.75
CA HIS A 286 17.91 -11.20 -3.91
C HIS A 286 18.29 -10.11 -4.93
N ILE A 287 18.51 -8.88 -4.49
CA ILE A 287 18.89 -7.75 -5.34
C ILE A 287 20.26 -8.02 -6.00
N CYS A 288 21.24 -8.51 -5.24
CA CYS A 288 22.57 -8.83 -5.75
C CYS A 288 22.50 -9.98 -6.76
N GLN A 289 21.77 -11.04 -6.50
CA GLN A 289 21.59 -12.17 -7.43
C GLN A 289 20.89 -11.74 -8.72
N LYS A 290 19.82 -10.96 -8.62
CA LYS A 290 19.07 -10.45 -9.77
C LYS A 290 19.91 -9.59 -10.71
N ASN A 291 20.88 -8.82 -10.15
CA ASN A 291 21.72 -7.91 -10.89
C ASN A 291 23.14 -8.47 -11.16
N ASN A 292 23.42 -9.72 -10.76
CA ASN A 292 24.74 -10.37 -10.87
C ASN A 292 25.87 -9.58 -10.12
N TRP A 293 25.55 -9.01 -8.96
CA TRP A 293 26.52 -8.31 -8.10
C TRP A 293 27.13 -9.27 -7.09
N ASN A 294 28.35 -9.75 -7.33
CA ASN A 294 28.97 -10.81 -6.54
C ASN A 294 29.91 -10.30 -5.42
N ASN A 295 30.22 -9.01 -5.39
CA ASN A 295 31.28 -8.46 -4.54
C ASN A 295 30.77 -7.75 -3.27
N VAL A 296 29.46 -7.84 -2.95
CA VAL A 296 28.87 -7.17 -1.78
C VAL A 296 29.00 -8.06 -0.54
N HIS A 297 29.78 -7.63 0.45
CA HIS A 297 29.93 -8.28 1.75
C HIS A 297 28.71 -7.93 2.64
N ILE A 298 27.72 -8.82 2.67
CA ILE A 298 26.41 -8.59 3.31
C ILE A 298 26.57 -8.38 4.83
N ASP A 299 27.41 -9.17 5.49
CA ASP A 299 27.55 -9.14 6.94
C ASP A 299 28.16 -7.83 7.44
N ASP A 300 29.16 -7.30 6.75
CA ASP A 300 29.79 -6.01 7.06
C ASP A 300 28.79 -4.85 6.83
N LEU A 301 28.01 -4.94 5.75
CA LEU A 301 26.97 -3.96 5.43
C LEU A 301 25.88 -3.96 6.52
N MET A 302 25.43 -5.13 6.95
CA MET A 302 24.41 -5.27 7.98
C MET A 302 24.86 -4.76 9.35
N ALA A 303 26.11 -5.01 9.74
CA ALA A 303 26.66 -4.52 11.00
C ALA A 303 26.62 -2.97 11.08
N ARG A 304 26.83 -2.29 9.96
CA ARG A 304 26.86 -0.82 9.86
C ARG A 304 25.49 -0.17 9.70
N LEU A 305 24.52 -0.89 9.10
CA LEU A 305 23.18 -0.39 8.80
C LEU A 305 22.11 -0.84 9.80
N ARG A 306 22.50 -1.51 10.88
CA ARG A 306 21.59 -2.09 11.88
C ARG A 306 20.58 -1.08 12.45
N ASP A 307 21.04 0.14 12.73
CA ASP A 307 20.25 1.18 13.39
C ASP A 307 19.68 2.20 12.39
N TYR A 308 19.88 1.96 11.09
CA TYR A 308 19.37 2.87 10.08
C TYR A 308 17.86 2.70 9.87
N GLU A 309 17.15 3.83 9.71
CA GLU A 309 15.68 3.87 9.67
C GLU A 309 15.07 3.66 8.27
N TRP A 310 15.88 3.64 7.24
CA TRP A 310 15.48 3.36 5.85
C TRP A 310 14.32 4.24 5.34
N PRO A 311 14.45 5.57 5.34
CA PRO A 311 13.37 6.46 4.92
C PRO A 311 12.91 6.24 3.47
N GLY A 312 13.80 5.77 2.58
CA GLY A 312 13.49 5.40 1.20
C GLY A 312 13.18 3.91 1.01
N ASN A 313 13.10 3.13 2.11
CA ASN A 313 12.74 1.72 2.10
C ASN A 313 13.60 0.86 1.14
N ILE A 314 12.99 -0.09 0.41
CA ILE A 314 13.70 -0.99 -0.53
C ILE A 314 14.33 -0.20 -1.69
N ARG A 315 13.71 0.91 -2.12
CA ARG A 315 14.27 1.74 -3.19
C ARG A 315 15.61 2.34 -2.77
N GLU A 316 15.72 2.83 -1.56
CA GLU A 316 16.95 3.34 -1.00
C GLU A 316 18.01 2.23 -0.83
N LEU A 317 17.59 1.07 -0.30
CA LEU A 317 18.45 -0.11 -0.18
C LEU A 317 19.04 -0.50 -1.55
N THR A 318 18.23 -0.54 -2.59
CA THR A 318 18.68 -0.87 -3.95
C THR A 318 19.68 0.15 -4.47
N ASN A 319 19.44 1.45 -4.27
CA ASN A 319 20.33 2.51 -4.70
C ASN A 319 21.68 2.47 -3.96
N ILE A 320 21.66 2.11 -2.66
CA ILE A 320 22.91 1.95 -1.88
C ILE A 320 23.70 0.76 -2.43
N LEU A 321 23.07 -0.37 -2.69
CA LEU A 321 23.73 -1.55 -3.25
C LEU A 321 24.30 -1.30 -4.64
N GLU A 322 23.59 -0.57 -5.49
CA GLU A 322 24.06 -0.18 -6.81
C GLU A 322 25.30 0.70 -6.73
N ARG A 323 25.30 1.72 -5.88
CA ARG A 323 26.48 2.58 -5.64
C ARG A 323 27.66 1.77 -5.14
N LEU A 324 27.43 0.84 -4.21
CA LEU A 324 28.47 -0.06 -3.72
C LEU A 324 29.07 -0.89 -4.83
N ASN A 325 28.24 -1.51 -5.66
CA ASN A 325 28.72 -2.31 -6.76
C ASN A 325 29.59 -1.51 -7.73
N ILE A 326 29.20 -0.26 -8.05
CA ILE A 326 29.99 0.64 -8.90
C ILE A 326 31.35 0.94 -8.24
N MET A 327 31.37 1.27 -6.94
CA MET A 327 32.60 1.62 -6.21
C MET A 327 33.54 0.43 -6.05
N LEU A 328 33.02 -0.77 -5.84
CA LEU A 328 33.80 -2.01 -5.72
C LEU A 328 34.43 -2.45 -7.05
N HIS A 329 33.88 -2.00 -8.18
CA HIS A 329 34.50 -2.23 -9.50
C HIS A 329 35.72 -1.37 -9.75
N ASP A 330 35.80 -0.19 -9.12
CA ASP A 330 36.84 0.82 -9.42
C ASP A 330 38.03 0.75 -8.45
N ASN A 331 37.85 0.26 -7.20
CA ASN A 331 38.91 0.19 -6.19
C ASN A 331 38.66 -0.86 -5.10
N GLN A 332 39.75 -1.50 -4.61
CA GLN A 332 39.71 -2.47 -3.49
C GLN A 332 39.33 -1.84 -2.13
N ASP A 333 39.25 -0.52 -1.99
CA ASP A 333 38.90 0.21 -0.76
C ASP A 333 37.42 0.61 -0.67
N GLY A 334 36.56 -0.01 -1.46
CA GLY A 334 35.09 0.31 -1.53
C GLY A 334 34.37 0.33 -0.19
N MET A 335 34.88 -0.40 0.81
CA MET A 335 34.30 -0.44 2.16
C MET A 335 34.48 0.86 2.95
N ASN A 336 35.65 1.52 2.84
CA ASN A 336 35.86 2.80 3.53
C ASN A 336 35.07 3.94 2.89
N ILE A 337 34.91 3.88 1.56
CA ILE A 337 34.08 4.82 0.81
C ILE A 337 32.60 4.64 1.19
N LEU A 338 32.15 3.40 1.47
CA LEU A 338 30.79 3.11 1.95
C LEU A 338 30.50 3.80 3.29
N VAL A 339 31.45 3.75 4.24
CA VAL A 339 31.29 4.40 5.56
C VAL A 339 31.05 5.89 5.38
N ASN A 340 31.85 6.55 4.56
CA ASN A 340 31.69 7.97 4.27
C ASN A 340 30.39 8.26 3.52
N SER A 341 29.96 7.36 2.63
CA SER A 341 28.67 7.52 1.92
C SER A 341 27.45 7.34 2.85
N ILE A 342 27.51 6.45 3.84
CA ILE A 342 26.47 6.25 4.84
C ILE A 342 26.45 7.43 5.83
N GLU A 343 27.58 7.95 6.23
CA GLU A 343 27.64 9.18 7.03
C GLU A 343 27.09 10.38 6.25
N VAL A 344 27.41 10.50 4.96
CA VAL A 344 26.81 11.51 4.06
C VAL A 344 25.32 11.29 3.89
N LEU A 345 24.81 10.04 3.84
CA LEU A 345 23.39 9.75 3.82
C LEU A 345 22.69 10.11 5.15
N LYS A 346 23.32 9.83 6.29
CA LYS A 346 22.84 10.27 7.61
C LYS A 346 22.79 11.79 7.75
N ILE A 347 23.72 12.50 7.12
CA ILE A 347 23.76 13.97 7.09
C ILE A 347 22.70 14.53 6.13
N ASN A 348 22.47 13.91 4.98
CA ASN A 348 21.51 14.36 3.98
C ASN A 348 20.06 13.95 4.25
N TYR A 349 19.85 12.95 5.11
CA TYR A 349 18.55 12.57 5.63
C TYR A 349 18.60 12.53 7.16
N PRO A 350 18.61 13.70 7.82
CA PRO A 350 18.37 13.72 9.26
C PRO A 350 17.03 13.01 9.49
N SER A 351 17.03 12.05 10.40
CA SER A 351 15.83 11.30 10.80
C SER A 351 14.66 12.26 10.90
N ILE A 352 13.66 12.10 10.01
CA ILE A 352 12.38 12.78 10.15
C ILE A 352 11.86 12.26 11.49
N PRO A 353 11.61 13.13 12.50
CA PRO A 353 11.06 12.65 13.77
C PRO A 353 9.76 11.91 13.43
N PRO A 354 9.46 10.79 14.11
CA PRO A 354 8.15 10.16 13.98
C PRO A 354 7.10 11.23 14.25
N ALA A 355 6.06 11.24 13.40
CA ALA A 355 4.92 12.14 13.59
C ALA A 355 4.47 12.00 15.05
N MET A 356 4.66 13.05 15.85
CA MET A 356 4.20 13.09 17.22
C MET A 356 2.68 12.91 17.19
N GLU A 357 2.21 11.90 17.92
CA GLU A 357 0.81 11.83 18.36
C GLU A 357 0.43 13.21 18.93
N GLN A 358 -0.61 13.79 18.37
CA GLN A 358 -1.11 15.08 18.79
C GLN A 358 -1.66 14.96 20.22
N GLY A 359 -0.84 15.32 21.20
CA GLY A 359 -1.28 15.79 22.48
C GLY A 359 -1.43 17.31 22.38
N ASP A 360 -2.47 17.80 22.97
CA ASP A 360 -2.96 19.18 23.06
C ASP A 360 -1.85 20.24 22.98
N VAL A 361 -1.92 21.11 21.97
CA VAL A 361 -1.03 22.27 21.83
C VAL A 361 -1.80 23.49 22.30
N GLU A 362 -1.45 23.96 23.50
CA GLU A 362 -1.65 25.35 23.88
C GLU A 362 -0.82 26.25 22.96
N ASP A 363 -1.42 27.37 22.54
CA ASP A 363 -0.80 28.45 21.80
C ASP A 363 0.50 28.93 22.49
N ASP A 364 1.64 28.86 21.75
CA ASP A 364 2.67 29.87 21.86
C ASP A 364 3.75 29.73 20.76
N GLU A 365 4.07 30.88 20.13
CA GLU A 365 5.23 31.26 19.32
C GLU A 365 5.65 30.32 18.19
N LYS A 366 5.57 30.81 16.95
CA LYS A 366 6.09 30.22 15.69
C LYS A 366 7.55 29.79 15.82
N GLN A 367 7.79 28.59 16.32
CA GLN A 367 9.12 27.98 16.31
C GLN A 367 9.47 27.53 14.89
N LEU A 368 10.52 28.15 14.33
CA LEU A 368 11.13 27.78 13.07
C LEU A 368 11.61 26.31 13.10
N THR A 369 11.29 25.53 12.07
CA THR A 369 11.80 24.16 11.91
C THR A 369 13.34 24.14 11.86
N ALA A 370 13.96 23.02 12.19
CA ALA A 370 15.42 22.87 12.15
C ALA A 370 16.03 23.26 10.78
N ARG A 371 15.31 22.94 9.68
CA ARG A 371 15.67 23.29 8.31
C ARG A 371 15.57 24.82 8.08
N GLU A 372 14.57 25.46 8.62
CA GLU A 372 14.39 26.92 8.54
C GLU A 372 15.44 27.64 9.37
N LYS A 373 15.83 27.11 10.53
CA LYS A 373 16.92 27.65 11.36
C LYS A 373 18.26 27.62 10.58
N ILE A 374 18.59 26.50 9.96
CA ILE A 374 19.81 26.36 9.14
C ILE A 374 19.77 27.32 7.93
N GLN A 375 18.64 27.42 7.23
CA GLN A 375 18.48 28.35 6.12
C GLN A 375 18.60 29.81 6.58
N ARG A 376 18.02 30.16 7.70
CA ARG A 376 18.15 31.48 8.32
C ARG A 376 19.61 31.81 8.62
N ASP A 377 20.33 30.87 9.25
CA ASP A 377 21.73 31.09 9.65
C ASP A 377 22.65 31.25 8.43
N ILE A 378 22.46 30.48 7.37
CA ILE A 378 23.17 30.64 6.09
C ILE A 378 22.89 32.01 5.46
N MET A 379 21.63 32.47 5.49
CA MET A 379 21.23 33.75 4.93
C MET A 379 21.78 34.93 5.76
N LEU A 380 21.78 34.81 7.08
CA LEU A 380 22.36 35.82 7.99
C LEU A 380 23.90 35.92 7.84
N ASP A 381 24.59 34.79 7.66
CA ASP A 381 26.03 34.76 7.40
C ASP A 381 26.36 35.41 6.04
N ALA A 382 25.56 35.13 5.00
CA ALA A 382 25.73 35.80 3.71
C ALA A 382 25.49 37.31 3.79
N LEU A 383 24.51 37.76 4.58
CA LEU A 383 24.28 39.20 4.82
C LEU A 383 25.43 39.87 5.58
N LYS A 384 25.98 39.20 6.60
CA LYS A 384 27.17 39.69 7.33
C LYS A 384 28.36 39.83 6.41
N LYS A 385 28.66 38.82 5.56
CA LYS A 385 29.76 38.84 4.59
C LYS A 385 29.61 39.93 3.54
N THR A 386 28.36 40.29 3.18
CA THR A 386 28.06 41.33 2.19
C THR A 386 27.70 42.68 2.79
N LYS A 387 28.00 42.89 4.08
CA LYS A 387 27.73 44.14 4.83
C LYS A 387 26.28 44.63 4.65
N GLY A 388 25.28 43.70 4.66
CA GLY A 388 23.89 44.02 4.56
C GLY A 388 23.33 44.17 3.13
N ASN A 389 24.14 43.96 2.10
CA ASN A 389 23.70 44.05 0.71
C ASN A 389 22.94 42.80 0.30
N VAL A 390 21.59 42.88 0.32
CA VAL A 390 20.67 41.79 0.01
C VAL A 390 20.91 41.19 -1.42
N THR A 391 21.23 42.04 -2.39
CA THR A 391 21.45 41.57 -3.79
C THR A 391 22.74 40.72 -3.88
N SER A 392 23.80 41.13 -3.21
CA SER A 392 25.05 40.39 -3.14
C SER A 392 24.93 39.13 -2.27
N ALA A 393 24.19 39.18 -1.17
CA ALA A 393 23.91 38.05 -0.31
C ALA A 393 23.08 36.96 -1.04
N ALA A 394 22.06 37.34 -1.80
CA ALA A 394 21.25 36.43 -2.60
C ALA A 394 22.08 35.70 -3.66
N LYS A 395 23.02 36.39 -4.31
CA LYS A 395 23.98 35.77 -5.25
C LYS A 395 24.95 34.79 -4.56
N LEU A 396 25.35 35.08 -3.34
CA LEU A 396 26.31 34.27 -2.56
C LEU A 396 25.68 32.94 -2.11
N VAL A 397 24.36 32.90 -1.96
CA VAL A 397 23.56 31.72 -1.55
C VAL A 397 22.85 31.07 -2.76
N ASP A 398 23.10 31.59 -3.97
CA ASP A 398 22.56 31.10 -5.26
C ASP A 398 21.02 30.98 -5.26
N ILE A 399 20.33 32.00 -4.74
CA ILE A 399 18.87 32.11 -4.80
C ILE A 399 18.40 33.46 -5.36
N PRO A 400 17.23 33.51 -6.06
CA PRO A 400 16.69 34.74 -6.58
C PRO A 400 16.48 35.79 -5.47
N ARG A 401 16.78 37.05 -5.75
CA ARG A 401 16.61 38.19 -4.81
C ARG A 401 15.22 38.25 -4.17
N SER A 402 14.18 38.00 -4.96
CA SER A 402 12.77 37.99 -4.47
C SER A 402 12.52 36.87 -3.47
N THR A 403 13.09 35.70 -3.68
CA THR A 403 13.01 34.56 -2.77
C THR A 403 13.80 34.80 -1.51
N PHE A 404 14.99 35.41 -1.62
CA PHE A 404 15.80 35.80 -0.48
C PHE A 404 15.04 36.80 0.42
N TYR A 405 14.41 37.83 -0.16
CA TYR A 405 13.65 38.83 0.56
C TYR A 405 12.43 38.23 1.28
N LYS A 406 11.64 37.40 0.59
CA LYS A 406 10.50 36.71 1.19
C LYS A 406 10.87 35.82 2.37
N ARG A 407 11.97 35.08 2.26
CA ARG A 407 12.47 34.23 3.35
C ARG A 407 13.02 35.05 4.52
N LEU A 408 13.70 36.14 4.24
CA LEU A 408 14.20 37.03 5.28
C LEU A 408 13.04 37.64 6.11
N GLN A 409 11.93 38.03 5.48
CA GLN A 409 10.73 38.49 6.16
C GLN A 409 10.02 37.39 6.95
N LYS A 410 10.17 36.14 6.56
CA LYS A 410 9.60 35.02 7.29
C LYS A 410 10.40 34.66 8.54
N PHE A 411 11.72 34.90 8.52
CA PHE A 411 12.65 34.51 9.58
C PHE A 411 13.04 35.63 10.54
N GLY A 412 12.71 36.85 10.24
CA GLY A 412 12.93 38.07 11.03
C GLY A 412 11.65 38.63 11.48
#